data_0eb5ab424a82d9820abc7f4a5982ce75
#
_entry.id   0eb5ab424a82d9820abc7f4a5982ce75
#
_cell.length_a   1.000
_cell.length_b   1.000
_cell.length_c   1.000
_cell.angle_alpha   90.00
_cell.angle_beta   90.00
_cell.angle_gamma   90.00
#
_symmetry.space_group_name_H-M   'P 1'
#
loop_
_entity.id
_entity.type
_entity.pdbx_description
1 polymer ?
#
loop_
_entity_poly.entity_id
_entity_poly.type
_entity_poly.pdbx_seq_one_letter_code
_entity_poly.pdbx_strand_id
1 'polypeptide(L)'
;MLFTLLDSNISAIANIFEKFGWPGLLVTGVSFGLYYLIKYLLNKTTSSTNKTLSDGFTDLSKSMKEQNEKLLEAIIKQSEENNRTVGKVLDSVLTEKSGKDKQDHDNRMNYRKGISKVIRTKMKDLLNRYNADRIFILEFHNCKENVVGMPFYWVDMTYEEIARGVKSIQPAWREQEASQLDPIVDDMEEFGGFKIYTTEDIEAIQESSSTLYRKLRIDHRVQEAIISALYSQDNILIGLLVLEYEDGVFIPIEVLDDEDIIAQANSIATLLDCTTAEE
;
A
#
# COMPACT_ATOMS: atom_id res chain seq x y z
N MET A 1 -22.87 -14.05 -51.25
CA MET A 1 -21.93 -13.73 -50.16
C MET A 1 -20.98 -12.56 -50.49
N LEU A 2 -20.45 -12.40 -51.69
CA LEU A 2 -19.60 -11.24 -52.07
C LEU A 2 -20.39 -9.92 -52.17
N PHE A 3 -21.60 -9.94 -52.66
CA PHE A 3 -22.47 -8.74 -52.81
C PHE A 3 -22.92 -8.15 -51.47
N THR A 4 -23.19 -8.97 -50.47
CA THR A 4 -23.59 -8.51 -49.12
C THR A 4 -22.44 -7.84 -48.35
N LEU A 5 -21.20 -8.23 -48.62
CA LEU A 5 -20.01 -7.57 -48.04
C LEU A 5 -19.70 -6.23 -48.70
N LEU A 6 -20.01 -6.08 -49.99
CA LEU A 6 -19.83 -4.80 -50.71
C LEU A 6 -20.83 -3.73 -50.21
N ASP A 7 -22.12 -4.11 -50.06
CA ASP A 7 -23.16 -3.20 -49.59
C ASP A 7 -22.96 -2.69 -48.17
N SER A 8 -22.45 -3.54 -47.28
CA SER A 8 -22.12 -3.14 -45.90
C SER A 8 -20.96 -2.13 -45.84
N ASN A 9 -19.96 -2.28 -46.71
CA ASN A 9 -18.83 -1.35 -46.77
C ASN A 9 -19.18 0.00 -47.37
N ILE A 10 -20.06 0.02 -48.40
CA ILE A 10 -20.55 1.25 -49.03
C ILE A 10 -21.40 2.06 -48.04
N SER A 11 -22.26 1.38 -47.26
CA SER A 11 -23.07 2.00 -46.21
C SER A 11 -22.21 2.61 -45.10
N ALA A 12 -21.14 1.92 -44.66
CA ALA A 12 -20.22 2.42 -43.67
C ALA A 12 -19.46 3.68 -44.16
N ILE A 13 -19.02 3.69 -45.43
CA ILE A 13 -18.33 4.84 -46.03
C ILE A 13 -19.29 6.03 -46.15
N ALA A 14 -20.55 5.82 -46.57
CA ALA A 14 -21.57 6.86 -46.65
C ALA A 14 -21.85 7.49 -45.25
N ASN A 15 -21.97 6.69 -44.22
CA ASN A 15 -22.15 7.16 -42.82
C ASN A 15 -20.97 8.01 -42.31
N ILE A 16 -19.76 7.64 -42.64
CA ILE A 16 -18.56 8.40 -42.29
C ILE A 16 -18.52 9.73 -43.02
N PHE A 17 -18.91 9.73 -44.30
CA PHE A 17 -18.96 10.96 -45.11
C PHE A 17 -20.05 11.93 -44.62
N GLU A 18 -21.21 11.39 -44.24
CA GLU A 18 -22.34 12.19 -43.75
C GLU A 18 -22.02 12.83 -42.40
N LYS A 19 -21.29 12.11 -41.53
CA LYS A 19 -20.99 12.54 -40.16
C LYS A 19 -19.74 13.42 -40.03
N PHE A 20 -18.73 13.23 -40.85
CA PHE A 20 -17.42 13.88 -40.72
C PHE A 20 -16.93 14.58 -42.01
N GLY A 21 -17.67 14.51 -43.11
CA GLY A 21 -17.32 15.12 -44.39
C GLY A 21 -16.02 14.58 -45.00
N TRP A 22 -15.45 15.33 -45.95
CA TRP A 22 -14.19 14.98 -46.62
C TRP A 22 -13.00 14.69 -45.68
N PRO A 23 -12.79 15.45 -44.59
CA PRO A 23 -11.70 15.14 -43.65
C PRO A 23 -11.83 13.76 -42.99
N GLY A 24 -13.04 13.32 -42.66
CA GLY A 24 -13.30 12.01 -42.07
C GLY A 24 -12.98 10.86 -43.05
N LEU A 25 -13.29 11.03 -44.34
CA LEU A 25 -12.93 10.05 -45.37
C LEU A 25 -11.41 9.94 -45.56
N LEU A 26 -10.70 11.08 -45.57
CA LEU A 26 -9.24 11.09 -45.68
C LEU A 26 -8.56 10.37 -44.49
N VAL A 27 -8.99 10.68 -43.26
CA VAL A 27 -8.43 10.02 -42.04
C VAL A 27 -8.72 8.53 -42.09
N THR A 28 -9.93 8.13 -42.44
CA THR A 28 -10.29 6.70 -42.51
C THR A 28 -9.52 5.99 -43.65
N GLY A 29 -9.40 6.63 -44.84
CA GLY A 29 -8.63 6.08 -45.94
C GLY A 29 -7.14 5.91 -45.63
N VAL A 30 -6.53 6.90 -44.97
CA VAL A 30 -5.13 6.83 -44.52
C VAL A 30 -4.96 5.72 -43.48
N SER A 31 -5.89 5.62 -42.54
CA SER A 31 -5.85 4.58 -41.50
C SER A 31 -5.98 3.16 -42.06
N PHE A 32 -6.87 2.96 -43.02
CA PHE A 32 -7.00 1.71 -43.75
C PHE A 32 -5.76 1.40 -44.61
N GLY A 33 -5.22 2.39 -45.31
CA GLY A 33 -3.99 2.25 -46.07
C GLY A 33 -2.80 1.85 -45.20
N LEU A 34 -2.64 2.49 -44.05
CA LEU A 34 -1.62 2.17 -43.04
C LEU A 34 -1.81 0.76 -42.47
N TYR A 35 -3.03 0.37 -42.16
CA TYR A 35 -3.34 -0.98 -41.67
C TYR A 35 -2.97 -2.04 -42.70
N TYR A 36 -3.33 -1.87 -43.97
CA TYR A 36 -2.96 -2.82 -45.04
C TYR A 36 -1.46 -2.81 -45.35
N LEU A 37 -0.80 -1.67 -45.27
CA LEU A 37 0.66 -1.57 -45.39
C LEU A 37 1.37 -2.30 -44.29
N ILE A 38 0.96 -2.10 -43.02
CA ILE A 38 1.51 -2.79 -41.85
C ILE A 38 1.26 -4.30 -41.98
N LYS A 39 0.04 -4.70 -42.36
CA LYS A 39 -0.31 -6.11 -42.58
C LYS A 39 0.50 -6.74 -43.72
N TYR A 40 0.74 -6.02 -44.79
CA TYR A 40 1.58 -6.45 -45.91
C TYR A 40 3.06 -6.59 -45.49
N LEU A 41 3.59 -5.59 -44.79
CA LEU A 41 4.95 -5.62 -44.24
C LEU A 41 5.14 -6.74 -43.24
N LEU A 42 4.18 -6.91 -42.33
CA LEU A 42 4.15 -8.02 -41.39
C LEU A 42 4.14 -9.37 -42.13
N ASN A 43 3.29 -9.56 -43.10
CA ASN A 43 3.23 -10.81 -43.90
C ASN A 43 4.50 -11.08 -44.72
N LYS A 44 5.17 -10.04 -45.22
CA LYS A 44 6.36 -10.17 -46.04
C LYS A 44 7.61 -10.46 -45.25
N THR A 45 7.66 -10.00 -43.97
CA THR A 45 8.78 -10.21 -43.04
C THR A 45 8.65 -11.53 -42.25
N THR A 46 7.50 -12.22 -42.39
CA THR A 46 6.98 -13.15 -41.37
C THR A 46 7.37 -14.61 -41.52
N SER A 47 8.16 -15.04 -42.50
CA SER A 47 8.44 -16.48 -42.58
C SER A 47 9.74 -16.93 -41.89
N SER A 48 10.74 -16.06 -41.77
CA SER A 48 11.99 -16.45 -41.09
C SER A 48 12.23 -15.72 -39.75
N THR A 49 11.79 -14.46 -39.64
CA THR A 49 11.99 -13.64 -38.44
C THR A 49 11.01 -13.99 -37.31
N ASN A 50 9.81 -14.46 -37.65
CA ASN A 50 8.81 -14.85 -36.63
C ASN A 50 9.21 -16.08 -35.82
N LYS A 51 9.94 -17.03 -36.42
CA LYS A 51 10.37 -18.21 -35.69
C LYS A 51 11.42 -17.84 -34.64
N THR A 52 12.38 -17.02 -35.01
CA THR A 52 13.45 -16.56 -34.09
C THR A 52 12.91 -15.62 -32.99
N LEU A 53 11.91 -14.75 -33.32
CA LEU A 53 11.24 -13.91 -32.34
C LEU A 53 10.34 -14.72 -31.40
N SER A 54 9.58 -15.67 -31.90
CA SER A 54 8.74 -16.57 -31.12
C SER A 54 9.59 -17.44 -30.16
N ASP A 55 10.70 -18.00 -30.65
CA ASP A 55 11.60 -18.79 -29.86
C ASP A 55 12.28 -17.91 -28.77
N GLY A 56 12.71 -16.69 -29.15
CA GLY A 56 13.27 -15.72 -28.20
C GLY A 56 12.26 -15.25 -27.12
N PHE A 57 10.98 -15.03 -27.49
CA PHE A 57 9.92 -14.72 -26.53
C PHE A 57 9.60 -15.89 -25.60
N THR A 58 9.65 -17.11 -26.13
CA THR A 58 9.42 -18.33 -25.34
C THR A 58 10.55 -18.55 -24.35
N ASP A 59 11.80 -18.34 -24.76
CA ASP A 59 12.97 -18.46 -23.89
C ASP A 59 13.00 -17.34 -22.83
N LEU A 60 12.64 -16.11 -23.20
CA LEU A 60 12.51 -14.99 -22.27
C LEU A 60 11.40 -15.24 -21.23
N SER A 61 10.23 -15.68 -21.70
CA SER A 61 9.10 -16.02 -20.84
C SER A 61 9.46 -17.15 -19.86
N LYS A 62 10.19 -18.15 -20.33
CA LYS A 62 10.67 -19.25 -19.47
C LYS A 62 11.69 -18.77 -18.44
N SER A 63 12.64 -17.93 -18.87
CA SER A 63 13.64 -17.34 -17.97
C SER A 63 13.01 -16.44 -16.92
N MET A 64 12.03 -15.60 -17.30
CA MET A 64 11.27 -14.76 -16.35
C MET A 64 10.47 -15.61 -15.37
N LYS A 65 9.85 -16.70 -15.82
CA LYS A 65 9.11 -17.61 -14.96
C LYS A 65 10.04 -18.28 -13.94
N GLU A 66 11.20 -18.77 -14.39
CA GLU A 66 12.21 -19.37 -13.50
C GLU A 66 12.80 -18.34 -12.49
N GLN A 67 12.98 -17.08 -12.92
CA GLN A 67 13.41 -16.02 -12.00
C GLN A 67 12.33 -15.68 -10.98
N ASN A 68 11.07 -15.56 -11.40
CA ASN A 68 9.95 -15.29 -10.49
C ASN A 68 9.73 -16.43 -9.50
N GLU A 69 9.86 -17.70 -9.93
CA GLU A 69 9.79 -18.85 -9.02
C GLU A 69 10.90 -18.81 -7.96
N LYS A 70 12.14 -18.50 -8.35
CA LYS A 70 13.26 -18.34 -7.40
C LYS A 70 13.07 -17.16 -6.46
N LEU A 71 12.52 -16.05 -6.96
CA LEU A 71 12.20 -14.88 -6.14
C LEU A 71 11.10 -15.20 -5.12
N LEU A 72 10.06 -15.90 -5.57
CA LEU A 72 8.97 -16.36 -4.71
C LEU A 72 9.48 -17.32 -3.62
N GLU A 73 10.30 -18.29 -3.98
CA GLU A 73 10.94 -19.20 -3.00
C GLU A 73 11.81 -18.44 -1.99
N ALA A 74 12.57 -17.43 -2.43
CA ALA A 74 13.37 -16.60 -1.54
C ALA A 74 12.52 -15.77 -0.58
N ILE A 75 11.41 -15.19 -1.06
CA ILE A 75 10.45 -14.43 -0.26
C ILE A 75 9.76 -15.34 0.76
N ILE A 76 9.29 -16.51 0.35
CA ILE A 76 8.67 -17.49 1.26
C ILE A 76 9.65 -17.91 2.34
N LYS A 77 10.89 -18.23 1.98
CA LYS A 77 11.94 -18.62 2.93
C LYS A 77 12.26 -17.50 3.92
N GLN A 78 12.33 -16.26 3.45
CA GLN A 78 12.56 -15.09 4.30
C GLN A 78 11.38 -14.82 5.23
N SER A 79 10.15 -15.02 4.74
CA SER A 79 8.92 -14.93 5.54
C SER A 79 8.89 -16.03 6.63
N GLU A 80 9.26 -17.26 6.29
CA GLU A 80 9.34 -18.37 7.26
C GLU A 80 10.42 -18.15 8.31
N GLU A 81 11.60 -17.62 7.94
CA GLU A 81 12.66 -17.24 8.89
C GLU A 81 12.22 -16.10 9.81
N ASN A 82 11.53 -15.10 9.29
CA ASN A 82 10.97 -14.02 10.07
C ASN A 82 9.90 -14.53 11.05
N ASN A 83 8.98 -15.38 10.59
CA ASN A 83 7.94 -15.98 11.43
C ASN A 83 8.56 -16.90 12.49
N ARG A 84 9.63 -17.63 12.16
CA ARG A 84 10.35 -18.46 13.13
C ARG A 84 11.08 -17.62 14.18
N THR A 85 11.58 -16.45 13.81
CA THR A 85 12.23 -15.51 14.74
C THR A 85 11.20 -14.89 15.68
N VAL A 86 10.03 -14.50 15.15
CA VAL A 86 8.89 -14.04 15.96
C VAL A 86 8.42 -15.14 16.92
N GLY A 87 8.27 -16.37 16.43
CA GLY A 87 7.90 -17.52 17.24
C GLY A 87 8.87 -17.80 18.38
N LYS A 88 10.19 -17.71 18.13
CA LYS A 88 11.22 -17.89 19.19
C LYS A 88 11.20 -16.77 20.23
N VAL A 89 10.92 -15.54 19.81
CA VAL A 89 10.74 -14.41 20.74
C VAL A 89 9.49 -14.62 21.58
N LEU A 90 8.40 -15.07 20.96
CA LEU A 90 7.15 -15.39 21.66
C LEU A 90 7.33 -16.55 22.65
N ASP A 91 7.98 -17.64 22.24
CA ASP A 91 8.25 -18.80 23.11
C ASP A 91 9.16 -18.46 24.30
N SER A 92 10.17 -17.58 24.08
CA SER A 92 11.04 -17.14 25.19
C SER A 92 10.26 -16.33 26.22
N VAL A 93 9.26 -15.58 25.78
CA VAL A 93 8.39 -14.75 26.64
C VAL A 93 7.38 -15.59 27.42
N LEU A 94 6.77 -16.58 26.75
CA LEU A 94 5.80 -17.48 27.40
C LEU A 94 6.42 -18.41 28.43
N THR A 95 7.72 -18.71 28.31
CA THR A 95 8.43 -19.64 29.25
C THR A 95 8.94 -18.94 30.51
N GLU A 96 9.10 -17.61 30.51
CA GLU A 96 9.65 -16.85 31.67
C GLU A 96 8.59 -16.39 32.70
N LYS A 97 7.34 -16.81 32.55
CA LYS A 97 6.19 -16.32 33.35
C LYS A 97 6.17 -16.72 34.83
N SER A 98 7.27 -17.20 35.40
CA SER A 98 7.27 -17.68 36.82
C SER A 98 8.40 -17.17 37.68
N GLY A 99 8.47 -15.88 38.00
CA GLY A 99 9.41 -15.43 39.03
C GLY A 99 9.69 -13.94 39.19
N LYS A 100 8.92 -13.29 40.06
CA LYS A 100 9.22 -12.11 40.89
C LYS A 100 9.39 -10.71 40.32
N ASP A 101 8.60 -9.80 40.84
CA ASP A 101 8.27 -8.42 40.45
C ASP A 101 9.37 -7.43 40.02
N LYS A 102 10.62 -7.60 40.40
CA LYS A 102 11.71 -6.70 39.96
C LYS A 102 12.38 -7.15 38.67
N GLN A 103 12.43 -8.44 38.43
CA GLN A 103 12.95 -9.04 37.23
C GLN A 103 11.98 -8.84 36.05
N ASP A 104 10.69 -8.70 36.36
CA ASP A 104 9.63 -8.46 35.36
C ASP A 104 9.77 -7.11 34.63
N HIS A 105 10.13 -6.03 35.31
CA HIS A 105 10.27 -4.73 34.68
C HIS A 105 11.44 -4.69 33.69
N ASP A 106 12.59 -5.24 34.04
CA ASP A 106 13.76 -5.30 33.15
C ASP A 106 13.50 -6.26 31.97
N ASN A 107 12.77 -7.34 32.20
CA ASN A 107 12.36 -8.28 31.17
C ASN A 107 11.36 -7.66 30.22
N ARG A 108 10.37 -6.88 30.67
CA ARG A 108 9.41 -6.10 29.86
C ARG A 108 10.14 -5.10 28.99
N MET A 109 11.12 -4.38 29.53
CA MET A 109 11.91 -3.42 28.76
C MET A 109 12.75 -4.09 27.66
N ASN A 110 13.36 -5.23 27.94
CA ASN A 110 14.13 -5.99 26.95
C ASN A 110 13.22 -6.61 25.88
N TYR A 111 12.06 -7.11 26.28
CA TYR A 111 11.03 -7.60 25.38
C TYR A 111 10.53 -6.50 24.43
N ARG A 112 10.14 -5.35 24.98
CA ARG A 112 9.71 -4.19 24.19
C ARG A 112 10.79 -3.72 23.21
N LYS A 113 12.07 -3.77 23.60
CA LYS A 113 13.20 -3.49 22.68
C LYS A 113 13.29 -4.52 21.54
N GLY A 114 13.10 -5.80 21.84
CA GLY A 114 13.10 -6.88 20.84
C GLY A 114 11.98 -6.68 19.80
N ILE A 115 10.76 -6.48 20.28
CA ILE A 115 9.59 -6.21 19.43
C ILE A 115 9.78 -4.94 18.59
N SER A 116 10.25 -3.86 19.21
CA SER A 116 10.52 -2.60 18.50
C SER A 116 11.47 -2.79 17.32
N LYS A 117 12.46 -3.66 17.48
CA LYS A 117 13.39 -3.97 16.37
C LYS A 117 12.70 -4.70 15.23
N VAL A 118 11.82 -5.65 15.54
CA VAL A 118 11.05 -6.40 14.52
C VAL A 118 10.09 -5.46 13.79
N ILE A 119 9.32 -4.65 14.52
CA ILE A 119 8.40 -3.66 13.95
C ILE A 119 9.15 -2.72 13.00
N ARG A 120 10.26 -2.10 13.46
CA ARG A 120 11.06 -1.20 12.62
C ARG A 120 11.61 -1.89 11.37
N THR A 121 11.98 -3.17 11.45
CA THR A 121 12.43 -3.92 10.27
C THR A 121 11.29 -4.06 9.26
N LYS A 122 10.10 -4.46 9.71
CA LYS A 122 8.91 -4.58 8.84
C LYS A 122 8.55 -3.24 8.20
N MET A 123 8.56 -2.16 8.99
CA MET A 123 8.30 -0.81 8.48
C MET A 123 9.32 -0.38 7.41
N LYS A 124 10.62 -0.66 7.62
CA LYS A 124 11.65 -0.36 6.62
C LYS A 124 11.47 -1.16 5.34
N ASP A 125 11.08 -2.42 5.46
CA ASP A 125 10.80 -3.27 4.30
C ASP A 125 9.62 -2.72 3.50
N LEU A 126 8.53 -2.30 4.16
CA LEU A 126 7.38 -1.64 3.52
C LEU A 126 7.77 -0.30 2.89
N LEU A 127 8.47 0.57 3.64
CA LEU A 127 8.94 1.86 3.15
C LEU A 127 9.71 1.71 1.83
N ASN A 128 10.66 0.77 1.79
CA ASN A 128 11.48 0.53 0.60
C ASN A 128 10.70 -0.14 -0.53
N ARG A 129 9.83 -1.08 -0.22
CA ARG A 129 9.05 -1.85 -1.21
C ARG A 129 8.08 -0.95 -1.96
N TYR A 130 7.39 -0.10 -1.22
CA TYR A 130 6.38 0.81 -1.78
C TYR A 130 6.92 2.21 -2.08
N ASN A 131 8.23 2.41 -1.92
CA ASN A 131 8.92 3.70 -2.18
C ASN A 131 8.20 4.88 -1.52
N ALA A 132 7.69 4.68 -0.30
CA ALA A 132 7.05 5.73 0.46
C ALA A 132 8.09 6.69 1.05
N ASP A 133 7.72 7.95 1.25
CA ASP A 133 8.58 8.94 1.90
C ASP A 133 8.64 8.73 3.40
N ARG A 134 7.54 8.29 3.99
CA ARG A 134 7.42 8.04 5.43
C ARG A 134 6.50 6.87 5.69
N ILE A 135 6.83 6.09 6.72
CA ILE A 135 5.94 5.10 7.31
C ILE A 135 5.97 5.26 8.83
N PHE A 136 4.80 5.24 9.46
CA PHE A 136 4.70 5.37 10.90
C PHE A 136 3.51 4.61 11.48
N ILE A 137 3.54 4.45 12.80
CA ILE A 137 2.47 3.84 13.57
C ILE A 137 1.94 4.88 14.55
N LEU A 138 0.64 5.11 14.49
CA LEU A 138 -0.12 5.83 15.49
C LEU A 138 -0.77 4.80 16.41
N GLU A 139 -0.47 4.85 17.71
CA GLU A 139 -1.12 3.99 18.72
C GLU A 139 -2.14 4.80 19.50
N PHE A 140 -3.34 4.24 19.67
CA PHE A 140 -4.37 4.78 20.53
C PHE A 140 -4.15 4.29 21.97
N HIS A 141 -4.23 5.20 22.90
CA HIS A 141 -4.10 4.84 24.32
C HIS A 141 -5.02 5.69 25.20
N ASN A 142 -5.41 5.09 26.33
CA ASN A 142 -6.27 5.74 27.31
C ASN A 142 -5.40 6.25 28.45
N CYS A 143 -5.14 7.55 28.50
CA CYS A 143 -4.23 8.12 29.50
C CYS A 143 -4.93 8.78 30.68
N LYS A 144 -6.18 9.22 30.53
CA LYS A 144 -6.88 9.99 31.56
C LYS A 144 -8.39 9.90 31.37
N GLU A 145 -9.11 9.99 32.47
CA GLU A 145 -10.55 10.20 32.48
C GLU A 145 -10.83 11.71 32.63
N ASN A 146 -11.91 12.18 32.00
CA ASN A 146 -12.38 13.53 32.23
C ASN A 146 -13.07 13.65 33.60
N VAL A 147 -13.48 14.86 33.97
CA VAL A 147 -14.14 15.18 35.26
C VAL A 147 -15.41 14.34 35.53
N VAL A 148 -16.02 13.77 34.49
CA VAL A 148 -17.21 12.89 34.57
C VAL A 148 -16.86 11.41 34.36
N GLY A 149 -15.58 11.02 34.41
CA GLY A 149 -15.16 9.62 34.28
C GLY A 149 -15.21 9.06 32.86
N MET A 150 -15.32 9.92 31.84
CA MET A 150 -15.24 9.44 30.44
C MET A 150 -13.79 9.35 30.02
N PRO A 151 -13.37 8.22 29.40
CA PRO A 151 -12.01 8.07 28.94
C PRO A 151 -11.73 9.05 27.79
N PHE A 152 -10.60 9.77 27.90
CA PHE A 152 -10.02 10.52 26.77
C PHE A 152 -9.06 9.61 26.03
N TYR A 153 -9.33 9.40 24.77
CA TYR A 153 -8.40 8.71 23.88
C TYR A 153 -7.36 9.68 23.35
N TRP A 154 -6.11 9.28 23.50
CA TRP A 154 -4.96 9.97 22.96
C TRP A 154 -4.33 9.13 21.88
N VAL A 155 -3.59 9.76 21.02
CA VAL A 155 -2.81 9.10 19.98
C VAL A 155 -1.38 9.60 20.00
N ASP A 156 -0.44 8.68 19.97
CA ASP A 156 1.00 8.94 19.86
C ASP A 156 1.58 8.23 18.64
N MET A 157 2.53 8.90 17.98
CA MET A 157 3.37 8.24 16.99
C MET A 157 4.50 7.50 17.71
N THR A 158 4.35 6.19 17.86
CA THR A 158 5.31 5.36 18.58
C THR A 158 6.48 4.92 17.73
N TYR A 159 6.26 4.74 16.45
CA TYR A 159 7.28 4.35 15.47
C TYR A 159 7.21 5.23 14.25
N GLU A 160 8.37 5.62 13.74
CA GLU A 160 8.52 6.33 12.47
C GLU A 160 9.79 5.84 11.77
N GLU A 161 9.68 5.55 10.47
CA GLU A 161 10.81 5.33 9.57
C GLU A 161 10.61 6.26 8.35
N ILE A 162 11.70 6.89 7.91
CA ILE A 162 11.66 7.93 6.88
C ILE A 162 12.67 7.63 5.78
N ALA A 163 12.33 7.99 4.55
CA ALA A 163 13.25 7.97 3.43
C ALA A 163 14.36 9.02 3.58
N ARG A 164 15.42 8.88 2.81
CA ARG A 164 16.56 9.81 2.89
C ARG A 164 16.14 11.21 2.44
N GLY A 165 16.33 12.18 3.31
CA GLY A 165 16.02 13.59 3.04
C GLY A 165 14.65 14.05 3.52
N VAL A 166 13.81 13.13 3.95
CA VAL A 166 12.49 13.42 4.55
C VAL A 166 12.67 13.82 6.02
N LYS A 167 11.85 14.77 6.47
CA LYS A 167 11.89 15.27 7.85
C LYS A 167 11.00 14.44 8.75
N SER A 168 11.49 14.10 9.96
CA SER A 168 10.67 13.45 10.99
C SER A 168 9.55 14.38 11.47
N ILE A 169 8.36 13.80 11.64
CA ILE A 169 7.18 14.47 12.19
C ILE A 169 6.75 13.88 13.53
N GLN A 170 7.44 12.84 14.02
CA GLN A 170 7.13 12.17 15.29
C GLN A 170 6.95 13.14 16.48
N PRO A 171 7.73 14.23 16.64
CA PRO A 171 7.52 15.18 17.74
C PRO A 171 6.16 15.89 17.71
N ALA A 172 5.56 16.06 16.53
CA ALA A 172 4.25 16.70 16.36
C ALA A 172 3.06 15.81 16.70
N TRP A 173 3.31 14.50 16.89
CA TRP A 173 2.31 13.49 17.18
C TRP A 173 2.45 12.92 18.61
N ARG A 174 2.84 13.73 19.55
CA ARG A 174 2.86 13.35 20.97
C ARG A 174 1.62 13.88 21.66
N GLU A 175 0.95 13.03 22.42
CA GLU A 175 -0.21 13.37 23.23
C GLU A 175 -1.28 14.15 22.42
N GLN A 176 -1.60 13.68 21.22
CA GLN A 176 -2.65 14.28 20.40
C GLN A 176 -4.00 13.68 20.79
N GLU A 177 -5.05 14.49 20.72
CA GLU A 177 -6.41 13.99 20.92
C GLU A 177 -6.81 13.07 19.75
N ALA A 178 -7.30 11.87 20.04
CA ALA A 178 -7.69 10.89 19.03
C ALA A 178 -8.83 11.41 18.14
N SER A 179 -9.71 12.29 18.68
CA SER A 179 -10.79 12.92 17.90
C SER A 179 -10.31 13.71 16.68
N GLN A 180 -9.02 14.10 16.62
CA GLN A 180 -8.46 14.71 15.42
C GLN A 180 -8.42 13.72 14.24
N LEU A 181 -8.45 12.42 14.52
CA LEU A 181 -8.42 11.35 13.52
C LEU A 181 -9.80 10.78 13.19
N ASP A 182 -10.88 11.32 13.77
CA ASP A 182 -12.24 10.80 13.54
C ASP A 182 -12.55 10.57 12.05
N PRO A 183 -12.21 11.48 11.11
CA PRO A 183 -12.49 11.24 9.69
C PRO A 183 -11.76 10.02 9.13
N ILE A 184 -10.55 9.72 9.63
CA ILE A 184 -9.78 8.54 9.21
C ILE A 184 -10.33 7.28 9.89
N VAL A 185 -10.70 7.37 11.16
CA VAL A 185 -11.30 6.24 11.91
C VAL A 185 -12.62 5.82 11.29
N ASP A 186 -13.49 6.78 10.96
CA ASP A 186 -14.75 6.54 10.27
C ASP A 186 -14.53 5.84 8.93
N ASP A 187 -13.55 6.29 8.15
CA ASP A 187 -13.16 5.65 6.90
C ASP A 187 -12.66 4.21 7.13
N MET A 188 -11.86 3.95 8.18
CA MET A 188 -11.40 2.59 8.48
C MET A 188 -12.56 1.66 8.82
N GLU A 189 -13.60 2.14 9.51
CA GLU A 189 -14.81 1.37 9.76
C GLU A 189 -15.59 1.10 8.46
N GLU A 190 -15.74 2.10 7.59
CA GLU A 190 -16.47 1.98 6.33
C GLU A 190 -15.78 1.07 5.32
N PHE A 191 -14.45 1.18 5.19
CA PHE A 191 -13.66 0.45 4.18
C PHE A 191 -12.99 -0.84 4.69
N GLY A 192 -13.41 -1.35 5.86
CA GLY A 192 -12.90 -2.62 6.38
C GLY A 192 -11.45 -2.59 6.83
N GLY A 193 -10.98 -1.44 7.29
CA GLY A 193 -9.67 -1.27 7.91
C GLY A 193 -8.52 -0.95 6.96
N PHE A 194 -8.80 -0.68 5.67
CA PHE A 194 -7.76 -0.31 4.70
C PHE A 194 -8.30 0.72 3.71
N LYS A 195 -7.55 1.79 3.49
CA LYS A 195 -7.89 2.79 2.47
C LYS A 195 -6.63 3.44 1.87
N ILE A 196 -6.70 3.68 0.56
CA ILE A 196 -5.76 4.51 -0.17
C ILE A 196 -6.37 5.90 -0.26
N TYR A 197 -5.67 6.89 0.23
CA TYR A 197 -6.06 8.29 0.19
C TYR A 197 -5.35 8.97 -0.98
N THR A 198 -6.13 9.41 -1.94
CA THR A 198 -5.67 10.24 -3.05
C THR A 198 -5.52 11.70 -2.60
N THR A 199 -4.95 12.54 -3.45
CA THR A 199 -4.90 13.99 -3.23
C THR A 199 -6.29 14.57 -2.98
N GLU A 200 -7.30 14.10 -3.72
CA GLU A 200 -8.69 14.53 -3.59
C GLU A 200 -9.29 14.13 -2.24
N ASP A 201 -9.01 12.92 -1.76
CA ASP A 201 -9.44 12.47 -0.43
C ASP A 201 -8.80 13.30 0.69
N ILE A 202 -7.49 13.60 0.57
CA ILE A 202 -6.77 14.45 1.53
C ILE A 202 -7.37 15.87 1.54
N GLU A 203 -7.74 16.42 0.39
CA GLU A 203 -8.40 17.72 0.29
C GLU A 203 -9.81 17.70 0.87
N ALA A 204 -10.55 16.62 0.70
CA ALA A 204 -11.89 16.45 1.28
C ALA A 204 -11.88 16.41 2.83
N ILE A 205 -10.78 15.97 3.45
CA ILE A 205 -10.61 16.03 4.92
C ILE A 205 -10.68 17.49 5.44
N GLN A 206 -10.38 18.49 4.61
CA GLN A 206 -10.50 19.89 4.98
C GLN A 206 -11.91 20.26 5.43
N GLU A 207 -12.93 19.69 4.82
CA GLU A 207 -14.34 19.96 5.14
C GLU A 207 -14.75 19.34 6.48
N SER A 208 -14.16 18.19 6.83
CA SER A 208 -14.48 17.45 8.06
C SER A 208 -13.56 17.81 9.23
N SER A 209 -12.28 18.14 8.96
CA SER A 209 -11.26 18.45 9.98
C SER A 209 -10.18 19.38 9.48
N SER A 210 -10.30 20.68 9.80
CA SER A 210 -9.25 21.66 9.48
C SER A 210 -7.91 21.38 10.19
N THR A 211 -7.94 20.78 11.39
CA THR A 211 -6.74 20.44 12.17
C THR A 211 -5.99 19.29 11.52
N LEU A 212 -6.67 18.21 11.16
CA LEU A 212 -6.06 17.07 10.48
C LEU A 212 -5.54 17.47 9.11
N TYR A 213 -6.33 18.19 8.31
CA TYR A 213 -5.90 18.71 7.02
C TYR A 213 -4.62 19.54 7.13
N ARG A 214 -4.55 20.45 8.10
CA ARG A 214 -3.35 21.26 8.34
C ARG A 214 -2.13 20.38 8.61
N LYS A 215 -2.25 19.36 9.46
CA LYS A 215 -1.16 18.43 9.72
C LYS A 215 -0.73 17.74 8.42
N LEU A 216 -1.66 17.13 7.69
CA LEU A 216 -1.34 16.37 6.48
C LEU A 216 -0.78 17.25 5.37
N ARG A 217 -1.46 18.32 4.98
CA ARG A 217 -1.09 19.12 3.79
C ARG A 217 -0.05 20.20 4.08
N ILE A 218 -0.09 20.83 5.24
CA ILE A 218 0.80 21.96 5.55
C ILE A 218 2.05 21.51 6.28
N ASP A 219 1.88 20.72 7.35
CA ASP A 219 3.00 20.35 8.21
C ASP A 219 3.78 19.15 7.62
N HIS A 220 3.08 18.17 7.03
CA HIS A 220 3.69 16.95 6.46
C HIS A 220 3.86 16.98 4.96
N ARG A 221 3.17 17.87 4.23
CA ARG A 221 3.17 17.95 2.76
C ARG A 221 2.68 16.66 2.08
N VAL A 222 1.79 15.93 2.74
CA VAL A 222 1.24 14.68 2.23
C VAL A 222 0.40 14.97 0.98
N GLN A 223 0.69 14.24 -0.09
CA GLN A 223 -0.09 14.27 -1.31
C GLN A 223 -1.02 13.04 -1.38
N GLU A 224 -0.49 11.89 -1.07
CA GLU A 224 -1.23 10.63 -1.04
C GLU A 224 -0.82 9.84 0.21
N ALA A 225 -1.69 8.96 0.68
CA ALA A 225 -1.39 8.09 1.80
C ALA A 225 -2.06 6.72 1.67
N ILE A 226 -1.44 5.70 2.25
CA ILE A 226 -2.04 4.39 2.46
C ILE A 226 -2.20 4.21 3.96
N ILE A 227 -3.40 3.91 4.41
CA ILE A 227 -3.69 3.71 5.83
C ILE A 227 -4.29 2.33 6.04
N SER A 228 -3.72 1.59 6.99
CA SER A 228 -4.25 0.32 7.44
C SER A 228 -4.48 0.36 8.95
N ALA A 229 -5.68 -0.04 9.36
CA ALA A 229 -6.04 -0.15 10.76
C ALA A 229 -5.28 -1.30 11.43
N LEU A 230 -4.90 -1.09 12.68
CA LEU A 230 -4.28 -2.10 13.54
C LEU A 230 -5.31 -2.56 14.57
N TYR A 231 -5.74 -3.82 14.46
CA TYR A 231 -6.72 -4.39 15.37
C TYR A 231 -6.06 -5.39 16.31
N SER A 232 -6.46 -5.34 17.60
CA SER A 232 -6.11 -6.36 18.58
C SER A 232 -6.74 -7.72 18.23
N GLN A 233 -6.36 -8.77 18.97
CA GLN A 233 -6.99 -10.09 18.86
C GLN A 233 -8.49 -10.06 19.18
N ASP A 234 -8.92 -9.11 20.01
CA ASP A 234 -10.33 -8.88 20.37
C ASP A 234 -11.07 -7.97 19.35
N ASN A 235 -10.46 -7.70 18.21
CA ASN A 235 -10.98 -6.82 17.16
C ASN A 235 -11.24 -5.37 17.63
N ILE A 236 -10.40 -4.89 18.56
CA ILE A 236 -10.40 -3.49 19.00
C ILE A 236 -9.37 -2.73 18.16
N LEU A 237 -9.74 -1.55 17.67
CA LEU A 237 -8.82 -0.66 16.96
C LEU A 237 -7.78 -0.12 17.97
N ILE A 238 -6.53 -0.54 17.84
CA ILE A 238 -5.42 -0.14 18.71
C ILE A 238 -4.49 0.89 18.08
N GLY A 239 -4.61 1.13 16.77
CA GLY A 239 -3.78 2.11 16.08
C GLY A 239 -3.95 2.08 14.59
N LEU A 240 -3.08 2.85 13.91
CA LEU A 240 -3.03 2.96 12.45
C LEU A 240 -1.58 2.78 11.98
N LEU A 241 -1.40 2.01 10.91
CA LEU A 241 -0.18 1.98 10.11
C LEU A 241 -0.39 2.91 8.91
N VAL A 242 0.50 3.88 8.74
CA VAL A 242 0.37 4.92 7.72
C VAL A 242 1.63 4.95 6.86
N LEU A 243 1.45 4.91 5.54
CA LEU A 243 2.48 5.22 4.55
C LEU A 243 2.12 6.55 3.90
N GLU A 244 3.02 7.52 3.93
CA GLU A 244 2.82 8.85 3.35
C GLU A 244 3.75 9.08 2.15
N TYR A 245 3.20 9.79 1.17
CA TYR A 245 3.87 10.26 -0.03
C TYR A 245 3.80 11.78 -0.07
N GLU A 246 4.96 12.44 -0.07
CA GLU A 246 5.04 13.91 -0.11
C GLU A 246 4.84 14.44 -1.54
N ASP A 247 4.72 15.77 -1.68
CA ASP A 247 4.52 16.42 -2.98
C ASP A 247 5.53 15.96 -4.04
N GLY A 248 5.00 15.47 -5.16
CA GLY A 248 5.79 14.98 -6.30
C GLY A 248 6.15 13.49 -6.25
N VAL A 249 5.78 12.79 -5.18
CA VAL A 249 5.89 11.33 -5.07
C VAL A 249 4.49 10.74 -5.04
N PHE A 250 4.27 9.68 -5.81
CA PHE A 250 2.97 9.05 -5.96
C PHE A 250 3.04 7.57 -5.57
N ILE A 251 1.90 7.06 -5.12
CA ILE A 251 1.74 5.64 -4.82
C ILE A 251 2.06 4.81 -6.07
N PRO A 252 3.00 3.86 -6.01
CA PRO A 252 3.37 3.03 -7.15
C PRO A 252 2.31 1.94 -7.39
N ILE A 253 1.17 2.31 -8.00
CA ILE A 253 0.00 1.44 -8.22
C ILE A 253 0.38 0.11 -8.89
N GLU A 254 1.40 0.10 -9.74
CA GLU A 254 1.86 -1.10 -10.47
C GLU A 254 2.45 -2.20 -9.57
N VAL A 255 2.96 -1.82 -8.40
CA VAL A 255 3.58 -2.75 -7.43
C VAL A 255 2.82 -2.80 -6.10
N LEU A 256 1.71 -2.06 -6.01
CA LEU A 256 0.89 -2.02 -4.81
C LEU A 256 0.21 -3.37 -4.61
N ASP A 257 0.39 -3.94 -3.43
CA ASP A 257 -0.21 -5.18 -2.98
C ASP A 257 -0.93 -4.92 -1.65
N ASP A 258 -2.22 -4.68 -1.73
CA ASP A 258 -3.07 -4.38 -0.58
C ASP A 258 -3.06 -5.52 0.44
N GLU A 259 -3.08 -6.78 -0.03
CA GLU A 259 -3.07 -7.97 0.82
C GLU A 259 -1.76 -8.07 1.62
N ASP A 260 -0.61 -7.72 1.00
CA ASP A 260 0.68 -7.69 1.71
C ASP A 260 0.68 -6.61 2.78
N ILE A 261 0.22 -5.39 2.49
CA ILE A 261 0.18 -4.30 3.47
C ILE A 261 -0.73 -4.67 4.65
N ILE A 262 -1.92 -5.20 4.39
CA ILE A 262 -2.85 -5.66 5.41
C ILE A 262 -2.23 -6.79 6.24
N ALA A 263 -1.56 -7.76 5.63
CA ALA A 263 -0.90 -8.84 6.33
C ALA A 263 0.24 -8.34 7.24
N GLN A 264 1.04 -7.35 6.78
CA GLN A 264 2.08 -6.74 7.60
C GLN A 264 1.48 -5.91 8.74
N ALA A 265 0.40 -5.17 8.49
CA ALA A 265 -0.33 -4.42 9.52
C ALA A 265 -0.86 -5.36 10.61
N ASN A 266 -1.51 -6.47 10.25
CA ASN A 266 -1.97 -7.48 11.20
C ASN A 266 -0.82 -8.10 12.01
N SER A 267 0.31 -8.37 11.36
CA SER A 267 1.50 -8.88 12.05
C SER A 267 2.07 -7.86 13.04
N ILE A 268 2.06 -6.57 12.70
CA ILE A 268 2.48 -5.49 13.60
C ILE A 268 1.49 -5.34 14.74
N ALA A 269 0.18 -5.37 14.47
CA ALA A 269 -0.87 -5.30 15.48
C ALA A 269 -0.72 -6.42 16.53
N THR A 270 -0.47 -7.65 16.08
CA THR A 270 -0.21 -8.79 16.98
C THR A 270 0.99 -8.54 17.89
N LEU A 271 2.07 -7.93 17.37
CA LEU A 271 3.25 -7.60 18.17
C LEU A 271 2.97 -6.50 19.19
N LEU A 272 2.16 -5.50 18.84
CA LEU A 272 1.76 -4.42 19.74
C LEU A 272 0.80 -4.92 20.82
N ASP A 273 -0.18 -5.74 20.46
CA ASP A 273 -1.18 -6.29 21.37
C ASP A 273 -0.55 -7.15 22.48
N CYS A 274 0.48 -7.93 22.16
CA CYS A 274 1.24 -8.67 23.17
C CYS A 274 1.91 -7.79 24.23
N THR A 275 2.05 -6.48 23.99
CA THR A 275 2.63 -5.53 24.96
C THR A 275 1.60 -4.93 25.89
N THR A 276 0.31 -4.94 25.51
CA THR A 276 -0.80 -4.32 26.27
C THR A 276 -1.59 -5.32 27.12
N ALA A 277 -1.51 -6.61 26.83
CA ALA A 277 -2.33 -7.66 27.46
C ALA A 277 -2.00 -7.95 28.94
N GLU A 278 -1.17 -7.14 29.63
CA GLU A 278 -0.74 -7.37 31.01
C GLU A 278 -1.04 -6.19 31.97
N GLU A 279 -1.92 -5.27 31.61
CA GLU A 279 -2.51 -4.31 32.55
C GLU A 279 -3.90 -4.79 33.04
#